data_23667e5b2661033a1bc1875d919fc91b
#
_entry.id   23667e5b2661033a1bc1875d919fc91b
#
_cell.length_a   1.000
_cell.length_b   1.000
_cell.length_c   1.000
_cell.angle_alpha   90.00
_cell.angle_beta   90.00
_cell.angle_gamma   90.00
#
_symmetry.space_group_name_H-M   'P 1'
#
loop_
_entity.id
_entity.type
_entity.pdbx_description
1 polymer ?
#
loop_
_entity_poly.entity_id
_entity_poly.type
_entity_poly.pdbx_seq_one_letter_code
_entity_poly.pdbx_strand_id
1 'polypeptide(L)'
;MRLLHIDSAITGEQSVSRQLTARIVRDWLAHHPGTQVEYLDLAQDAPAHFTLDAMAPRTGQTDGLSDAQQRENAVSERLVRQFLAADVVVIGAPLYNFTVPTQLKAWIDRIALPGRTFRYTAGGPEGLAGGKTVFIASSRGGVYSTTEAGRMLEHQESLLQTVMGFFGVTDLRIVRAEGTGMGPEARAQALADAARASAALTRSAASNQDRLAQMA
;
A
#
# COMPACT_ATOMS: atom_id res chain seq x y z
N MET A 1 -18.07 -0.11 5.09
CA MET A 1 -16.61 -0.31 5.04
C MET A 1 -16.11 0.05 3.65
N ARG A 2 -14.94 0.71 3.54
CA ARG A 2 -14.31 1.10 2.27
C ARG A 2 -12.96 0.40 2.14
N LEU A 3 -12.69 -0.17 0.98
CA LEU A 3 -11.42 -0.80 0.65
C LEU A 3 -10.79 -0.05 -0.53
N LEU A 4 -9.56 0.42 -0.35
CA LEU A 4 -8.74 0.98 -1.42
C LEU A 4 -7.81 -0.11 -1.96
N HIS A 5 -8.04 -0.51 -3.23
CA HIS A 5 -7.23 -1.49 -3.94
C HIS A 5 -6.26 -0.77 -4.87
N ILE A 6 -4.97 -0.92 -4.63
CA ILE A 6 -3.90 -0.22 -5.36
C ILE A 6 -3.02 -1.24 -6.07
N ASP A 7 -2.91 -1.13 -7.38
CA ASP A 7 -1.93 -1.87 -8.17
C ASP A 7 -0.83 -0.92 -8.69
N SER A 8 0.42 -1.42 -8.71
CA SER A 8 1.58 -0.63 -9.17
C SER A 8 2.45 -1.35 -10.21
N ALA A 9 2.12 -2.60 -10.53
CA ALA A 9 2.90 -3.40 -11.49
C ALA A 9 2.64 -2.95 -12.92
N ILE A 10 3.72 -2.76 -13.69
CA ILE A 10 3.67 -2.35 -15.11
C ILE A 10 3.39 -3.51 -16.07
N THR A 11 3.40 -4.76 -15.60
CA THR A 11 3.26 -5.97 -16.45
C THR A 11 1.80 -6.42 -16.63
N GLY A 12 0.82 -5.59 -16.26
CA GLY A 12 -0.60 -5.84 -16.46
C GLY A 12 -1.06 -7.17 -15.83
N GLU A 13 -1.87 -7.93 -16.52
CA GLU A 13 -2.47 -9.20 -16.05
C GLU A 13 -1.43 -10.30 -15.74
N GLN A 14 -0.25 -10.23 -16.34
CA GLN A 14 0.83 -11.19 -16.07
C GLN A 14 1.50 -10.96 -14.71
N SER A 15 1.20 -9.85 -14.06
CA SER A 15 1.78 -9.49 -12.77
C SER A 15 1.34 -10.42 -11.64
N VAL A 16 2.30 -10.94 -10.90
CA VAL A 16 2.04 -11.72 -9.69
C VAL A 16 1.40 -10.85 -8.61
N SER A 17 1.90 -9.62 -8.37
CA SER A 17 1.32 -8.76 -7.33
C SER A 17 -0.14 -8.39 -7.63
N ARG A 18 -0.54 -8.18 -8.90
CA ARG A 18 -1.95 -7.96 -9.28
C ARG A 18 -2.83 -9.20 -9.02
N GLN A 19 -2.31 -10.40 -9.29
CA GLN A 19 -3.02 -11.64 -8.97
C GLN A 19 -3.22 -11.78 -7.46
N LEU A 20 -2.22 -11.39 -6.66
CA LEU A 20 -2.31 -11.41 -5.20
C LEU A 20 -3.28 -10.35 -4.66
N THR A 21 -3.26 -9.12 -5.15
CA THR A 21 -4.21 -8.08 -4.73
C THR A 21 -5.65 -8.47 -5.03
N ALA A 22 -5.92 -8.94 -6.27
CA ALA A 22 -7.23 -9.44 -6.65
C ALA A 22 -7.68 -10.62 -5.77
N ARG A 23 -6.76 -11.49 -5.36
CA ARG A 23 -7.03 -12.58 -4.43
C ARG A 23 -7.38 -12.06 -3.04
N ILE A 24 -6.58 -11.14 -2.47
CA ILE A 24 -6.82 -10.55 -1.15
C ILE A 24 -8.19 -9.85 -1.11
N VAL A 25 -8.50 -9.05 -2.14
CA VAL A 25 -9.78 -8.35 -2.25
C VAL A 25 -10.94 -9.36 -2.29
N ARG A 26 -10.85 -10.40 -3.10
CA ARG A 26 -11.87 -11.46 -3.16
C ARG A 26 -12.04 -12.17 -1.82
N ASP A 27 -10.95 -12.57 -1.18
CA ASP A 27 -10.97 -13.26 0.11
C ASP A 27 -11.55 -12.34 1.21
N TRP A 28 -11.24 -11.02 1.15
CA TRP A 28 -11.84 -10.01 2.02
C TRP A 28 -13.36 -9.89 1.83
N LEU A 29 -13.81 -9.73 0.59
CA LEU A 29 -15.23 -9.59 0.25
C LEU A 29 -16.06 -10.82 0.63
N ALA A 30 -15.45 -12.00 0.63
CA ALA A 30 -16.13 -13.22 1.10
C ALA A 30 -16.52 -13.16 2.59
N HIS A 31 -15.76 -12.40 3.40
CA HIS A 31 -16.05 -12.19 4.83
C HIS A 31 -16.79 -10.86 5.11
N HIS A 32 -16.70 -9.89 4.18
CA HIS A 32 -17.29 -8.55 4.30
C HIS A 32 -18.01 -8.14 3.02
N PRO A 33 -19.16 -8.76 2.67
CA PRO A 33 -19.83 -8.59 1.37
C PRO A 33 -20.35 -7.17 1.11
N GLY A 34 -20.53 -6.34 2.15
CA GLY A 34 -20.94 -4.94 2.02
C GLY A 34 -19.78 -3.94 1.80
N THR A 35 -18.55 -4.42 1.60
CA THR A 35 -17.40 -3.55 1.40
C THR A 35 -17.44 -2.87 0.03
N GLN A 36 -17.34 -1.54 0.01
CA GLN A 36 -17.16 -0.76 -1.23
C GLN A 36 -15.69 -0.75 -1.62
N VAL A 37 -15.38 -1.20 -2.82
CA VAL A 37 -14.02 -1.24 -3.35
C VAL A 37 -13.79 -0.05 -4.28
N GLU A 38 -12.78 0.76 -3.97
CA GLU A 38 -12.24 1.78 -4.86
C GLU A 38 -10.91 1.26 -5.42
N TYR A 39 -10.77 1.27 -6.76
CA TYR A 39 -9.59 0.75 -7.45
C TYR A 39 -8.72 1.87 -7.99
N LEU A 40 -7.41 1.78 -7.76
CA LEU A 40 -6.40 2.70 -8.25
C LEU A 40 -5.27 1.92 -8.93
N ASP A 41 -5.14 2.05 -10.24
CA ASP A 41 -4.04 1.48 -11.00
C ASP A 41 -2.95 2.51 -11.24
N LEU A 42 -1.91 2.47 -10.43
CA LEU A 42 -0.77 3.39 -10.55
C LEU A 42 0.09 3.16 -11.80
N ALA A 43 -0.06 2.03 -12.51
CA ALA A 43 0.60 1.86 -13.80
C ALA A 43 -0.12 2.62 -14.93
N GLN A 44 -1.38 2.99 -14.75
CA GLN A 44 -2.19 3.74 -15.71
C GLN A 44 -2.38 5.21 -15.27
N ASP A 45 -2.62 5.46 -13.99
CA ASP A 45 -2.91 6.79 -13.43
C ASP A 45 -1.94 7.11 -12.28
N ALA A 46 -0.63 7.08 -12.58
CA ALA A 46 0.39 7.48 -11.62
C ALA A 46 0.38 9.00 -11.42
N PRO A 47 0.50 9.49 -10.18
CA PRO A 47 0.85 10.89 -9.99
C PRO A 47 2.24 11.17 -10.59
N ALA A 48 2.43 12.36 -11.12
CA ALA A 48 3.75 12.81 -11.58
C ALA A 48 4.79 12.75 -10.44
N HIS A 49 6.08 12.70 -10.81
CA HIS A 49 7.16 12.82 -9.84
C HIS A 49 6.96 14.02 -8.92
N PHE A 50 7.39 13.89 -7.68
CA PHE A 50 7.24 14.95 -6.68
C PHE A 50 8.16 16.13 -7.06
N THR A 51 7.56 17.30 -7.29
CA THR A 51 8.24 18.53 -7.72
C THR A 51 8.09 19.64 -6.69
N LEU A 52 8.76 20.77 -6.92
CA LEU A 52 8.61 21.96 -6.09
C LEU A 52 7.16 22.46 -6.06
N ASP A 53 6.43 22.37 -7.17
CA ASP A 53 5.01 22.76 -7.22
C ASP A 53 4.13 21.90 -6.31
N ALA A 54 4.51 20.64 -6.12
CA ALA A 54 3.82 19.72 -5.20
C ALA A 54 4.14 19.97 -3.71
N MET A 55 5.06 20.87 -3.39
CA MET A 55 5.44 21.18 -2.00
C MET A 55 4.46 22.11 -1.29
N ALA A 56 3.66 22.91 -2.00
CA ALA A 56 2.81 23.94 -1.42
C ALA A 56 1.88 23.40 -0.27
N PRO A 57 1.21 22.24 -0.40
CA PRO A 57 0.41 21.71 0.70
C PRO A 57 1.23 21.38 1.96
N ARG A 58 2.49 21.01 1.78
CA ARG A 58 3.38 20.65 2.90
C ARG A 58 3.86 21.86 3.70
N THR A 59 3.90 23.02 3.06
CA THR A 59 4.31 24.29 3.70
C THR A 59 3.13 25.05 4.31
N GLY A 60 1.90 24.53 4.14
CA GLY A 60 0.68 25.21 4.57
C GLY A 60 0.31 26.44 3.72
N GLN A 61 0.97 26.64 2.57
CA GLN A 61 0.64 27.72 1.67
C GLN A 61 -0.73 27.46 1.02
N THR A 62 -1.68 28.38 1.22
CA THR A 62 -3.04 28.32 0.65
C THR A 62 -3.29 29.43 -0.35
N ASP A 63 -2.60 30.56 -0.21
CA ASP A 63 -2.83 31.77 -1.00
C ASP A 63 -1.69 32.00 -1.99
N GLY A 64 -2.02 32.66 -3.11
CA GLY A 64 -1.05 33.03 -4.13
C GLY A 64 -0.44 31.84 -4.88
N LEU A 65 -1.12 30.70 -4.92
CA LEU A 65 -0.68 29.50 -5.62
C LEU A 65 -0.76 29.71 -7.14
N SER A 66 0.30 29.32 -7.85
CA SER A 66 0.28 29.22 -9.31
C SER A 66 -0.71 28.12 -9.76
N ASP A 67 -1.15 28.16 -11.02
CA ASP A 67 -1.99 27.11 -11.61
C ASP A 67 -1.34 25.72 -11.53
N ALA A 68 -0.01 25.65 -11.66
CA ALA A 68 0.73 24.40 -11.50
C ALA A 68 0.61 23.86 -10.06
N GLN A 69 0.84 24.72 -9.07
CA GLN A 69 0.70 24.36 -7.66
C GLN A 69 -0.73 23.95 -7.29
N GLN A 70 -1.75 24.63 -7.82
CA GLN A 70 -3.14 24.28 -7.61
C GLN A 70 -3.47 22.89 -8.16
N ARG A 71 -3.00 22.55 -9.38
CA ARG A 71 -3.16 21.22 -9.97
C ARG A 71 -2.48 20.14 -9.13
N GLU A 72 -1.23 20.38 -8.71
CA GLU A 72 -0.47 19.43 -7.89
C GLU A 72 -1.11 19.21 -6.51
N ASN A 73 -1.64 20.27 -5.91
CA ASN A 73 -2.40 20.20 -4.66
C ASN A 73 -3.68 19.38 -4.80
N ALA A 74 -4.43 19.56 -5.89
CA ALA A 74 -5.64 18.81 -6.16
C ALA A 74 -5.35 17.29 -6.29
N VAL A 75 -4.25 16.92 -6.94
CA VAL A 75 -3.80 15.52 -7.05
C VAL A 75 -3.47 14.97 -5.65
N SER A 76 -2.66 15.66 -4.87
CA SER A 76 -2.27 15.22 -3.52
C SER A 76 -3.48 15.10 -2.60
N GLU A 77 -4.40 16.07 -2.62
CA GLU A 77 -5.61 16.05 -1.79
C GLU A 77 -6.55 14.90 -2.16
N ARG A 78 -6.72 14.60 -3.45
CA ARG A 78 -7.48 13.43 -3.91
C ARG A 78 -6.91 12.14 -3.34
N LEU A 79 -5.59 11.91 -3.48
CA LEU A 79 -4.93 10.69 -3.03
C LEU A 79 -4.94 10.56 -1.50
N VAL A 80 -4.71 11.65 -0.77
CA VAL A 80 -4.79 11.67 0.70
C VAL A 80 -6.21 11.33 1.17
N ARG A 81 -7.26 11.92 0.55
CA ARG A 81 -8.65 11.60 0.90
C ARG A 81 -9.00 10.15 0.66
N GLN A 82 -8.58 9.57 -0.48
CA GLN A 82 -8.77 8.14 -0.78
C GLN A 82 -8.13 7.27 0.30
N PHE A 83 -6.87 7.54 0.64
CA PHE A 83 -6.15 6.78 1.66
C PHE A 83 -6.77 6.92 3.06
N LEU A 84 -7.12 8.15 3.48
CA LEU A 84 -7.70 8.40 4.80
C LEU A 84 -9.12 7.82 4.94
N ALA A 85 -9.92 7.84 3.88
CA ALA A 85 -11.29 7.33 3.86
C ALA A 85 -11.37 5.79 3.85
N ALA A 86 -10.28 5.09 3.55
CA ALA A 86 -10.24 3.65 3.50
C ALA A 86 -10.11 3.04 4.91
N ASP A 87 -10.96 2.06 5.21
CA ASP A 87 -10.84 1.19 6.39
C ASP A 87 -9.80 0.07 6.13
N VAL A 88 -9.70 -0.35 4.86
CA VAL A 88 -8.78 -1.38 4.39
C VAL A 88 -8.03 -0.88 3.17
N VAL A 89 -6.73 -1.13 3.12
CA VAL A 89 -5.90 -0.81 1.95
C VAL A 89 -5.19 -2.07 1.48
N VAL A 90 -5.29 -2.39 0.20
CA VAL A 90 -4.57 -3.50 -0.43
C VAL A 90 -3.60 -2.93 -1.44
N ILE A 91 -2.30 -3.13 -1.23
CA ILE A 91 -1.23 -2.55 -2.05
C ILE A 91 -0.50 -3.65 -2.79
N GLY A 92 -0.59 -3.66 -4.11
CA GLY A 92 0.22 -4.49 -5.00
C GLY A 92 1.61 -3.88 -5.17
N ALA A 93 2.62 -4.56 -4.63
CA ALA A 93 4.00 -4.11 -4.63
C ALA A 93 4.91 -5.21 -5.22
N PRO A 94 5.27 -5.16 -6.51
CA PRO A 94 6.35 -5.98 -7.04
C PRO A 94 7.71 -5.40 -6.62
N LEU A 95 8.71 -6.28 -6.40
CA LEU A 95 10.08 -5.86 -6.16
C LEU A 95 10.74 -5.49 -7.50
N TYR A 96 10.96 -4.20 -7.73
CA TYR A 96 11.70 -3.69 -8.89
C TYR A 96 13.02 -3.09 -8.42
N ASN A 97 14.14 -3.64 -8.90
CA ASN A 97 15.47 -3.17 -8.52
C ASN A 97 15.62 -2.97 -6.99
N PHE A 98 15.25 -4.01 -6.24
CA PHE A 98 15.35 -4.11 -4.77
C PHE A 98 14.37 -3.24 -3.96
N THR A 99 13.47 -2.49 -4.59
CA THR A 99 12.50 -1.62 -3.91
C THR A 99 11.13 -1.63 -4.58
N VAL A 100 10.26 -0.68 -4.25
CA VAL A 100 8.93 -0.51 -4.85
C VAL A 100 9.02 0.14 -6.24
N PRO A 101 8.01 -0.06 -7.12
CA PRO A 101 7.90 0.68 -8.38
C PRO A 101 7.89 2.19 -8.16
N THR A 102 8.44 2.96 -9.12
CA THR A 102 8.48 4.42 -9.06
C THR A 102 7.10 5.06 -8.93
N GLN A 103 6.09 4.46 -9.56
CA GLN A 103 4.68 4.89 -9.47
C GLN A 103 4.14 4.76 -8.04
N LEU A 104 4.46 3.66 -7.36
CA LEU A 104 4.08 3.47 -5.96
C LEU A 104 4.82 4.44 -5.04
N LYS A 105 6.10 4.70 -5.32
CA LYS A 105 6.87 5.72 -4.58
C LYS A 105 6.29 7.12 -4.79
N ALA A 106 5.89 7.47 -6.01
CA ALA A 106 5.24 8.74 -6.29
C ALA A 106 3.91 8.89 -5.53
N TRP A 107 3.10 7.83 -5.46
CA TRP A 107 1.88 7.81 -4.64
C TRP A 107 2.20 8.02 -3.15
N ILE A 108 3.19 7.31 -2.60
CA ILE A 108 3.65 7.48 -1.21
C ILE A 108 4.03 8.94 -0.93
N ASP A 109 4.80 9.56 -1.84
CA ASP A 109 5.25 10.94 -1.69
C ASP A 109 4.07 11.94 -1.66
N ARG A 110 2.98 11.65 -2.37
CA ARG A 110 1.77 12.48 -2.37
C ARG A 110 0.96 12.34 -1.10
N ILE A 111 0.82 11.13 -0.57
CA ILE A 111 0.03 10.91 0.64
C ILE A 111 0.79 11.24 1.94
N ALA A 112 2.12 11.35 1.91
CA ALA A 112 2.94 11.77 3.05
C ALA A 112 2.78 13.28 3.30
N LEU A 113 1.62 13.70 3.82
CA LEU A 113 1.25 15.11 3.99
C LEU A 113 1.17 15.49 5.48
N PRO A 114 2.03 16.42 5.95
CA PRO A 114 2.00 16.92 7.33
C PRO A 114 0.62 17.49 7.69
N GLY A 115 0.17 17.21 8.92
CA GLY A 115 -1.16 17.61 9.40
C GLY A 115 -2.32 16.77 8.88
N ARG A 116 -2.06 15.81 7.97
CA ARG A 116 -3.09 14.93 7.39
C ARG A 116 -2.82 13.45 7.68
N THR A 117 -1.68 12.92 7.27
CA THR A 117 -1.29 11.51 7.49
C THR A 117 -0.30 11.34 8.63
N PHE A 118 0.38 12.39 9.00
CA PHE A 118 1.27 12.46 10.17
C PHE A 118 1.42 13.91 10.64
N ARG A 119 1.96 14.09 11.87
CA ARG A 119 2.38 15.40 12.38
C ARG A 119 3.65 15.29 13.20
N TYR A 120 4.37 16.40 13.35
CA TYR A 120 5.49 16.50 14.29
C TYR A 120 5.00 17.08 15.60
N THR A 121 5.41 16.45 16.72
CA THR A 121 5.12 16.88 18.09
C THR A 121 6.42 17.03 18.86
N ALA A 122 6.37 17.58 20.05
CA ALA A 122 7.53 17.65 20.95
C ALA A 122 8.09 16.25 21.32
N GLY A 123 7.26 15.22 21.28
CA GLY A 123 7.63 13.81 21.50
C GLY A 123 8.12 13.07 20.25
N GLY A 124 8.19 13.75 19.10
CA GLY A 124 8.55 13.13 17.81
C GLY A 124 7.38 13.07 16.83
N PRO A 125 7.53 12.33 15.72
CA PRO A 125 6.47 12.17 14.73
C PRO A 125 5.32 11.32 15.27
N GLU A 126 4.08 11.71 14.94
CA GLU A 126 2.85 11.01 15.28
C GLU A 126 2.06 10.74 14.00
N GLY A 127 1.67 9.48 13.76
CA GLY A 127 0.85 9.07 12.63
C GLY A 127 -0.63 9.40 12.86
N LEU A 128 -1.29 9.91 11.84
CA LEU A 128 -2.70 10.36 11.89
C LEU A 128 -3.64 9.48 11.05
N ALA A 129 -3.11 8.43 10.39
CA ALA A 129 -3.87 7.54 9.52
C ALA A 129 -4.01 6.11 10.09
N GLY A 130 -4.03 5.99 11.42
CA GLY A 130 -4.26 4.72 12.11
C GLY A 130 -5.67 4.16 11.95
N GLY A 131 -5.95 3.03 12.63
CA GLY A 131 -7.28 2.41 12.67
C GLY A 131 -7.66 1.64 11.41
N LYS A 132 -6.76 1.46 10.44
CA LYS A 132 -6.99 0.71 9.19
C LYS A 132 -6.15 -0.56 9.13
N THR A 133 -6.65 -1.55 8.38
CA THR A 133 -5.87 -2.74 8.02
C THR A 133 -5.21 -2.53 6.66
N VAL A 134 -3.90 -2.76 6.57
CA VAL A 134 -3.14 -2.65 5.32
C VAL A 134 -2.60 -4.02 4.92
N PHE A 135 -2.95 -4.49 3.72
CA PHE A 135 -2.37 -5.67 3.10
C PHE A 135 -1.33 -5.26 2.05
N ILE A 136 -0.15 -5.83 2.12
CA ILE A 136 0.89 -5.70 1.09
C ILE A 136 0.96 -7.01 0.32
N ALA A 137 0.60 -6.98 -0.97
CA ALA A 137 0.80 -8.07 -1.92
C ALA A 137 2.20 -7.96 -2.51
N SER A 138 3.17 -8.57 -1.82
CA SER A 138 4.58 -8.52 -2.16
C SER A 138 4.94 -9.63 -3.14
N SER A 139 5.51 -9.29 -4.30
CA SER A 139 5.97 -10.28 -5.28
C SER A 139 7.43 -10.04 -5.68
N ARG A 140 8.21 -11.14 -5.80
CA ARG A 140 9.66 -11.09 -6.03
C ARG A 140 10.10 -12.21 -6.97
N GLY A 141 10.94 -11.89 -7.94
CA GLY A 141 11.52 -12.88 -8.85
C GLY A 141 12.46 -13.87 -8.16
N GLY A 142 13.30 -13.38 -7.24
CA GLY A 142 14.18 -14.17 -6.40
C GLY A 142 13.61 -14.44 -5.01
N VAL A 143 14.40 -15.11 -4.16
CA VAL A 143 14.10 -15.37 -2.74
C VAL A 143 15.01 -14.51 -1.88
N TYR A 144 14.39 -13.61 -1.09
CA TYR A 144 15.10 -12.64 -0.26
C TYR A 144 14.87 -12.83 1.25
N SER A 145 13.84 -13.57 1.65
CA SER A 145 13.46 -13.70 3.06
C SER A 145 14.29 -14.73 3.84
N THR A 146 14.95 -15.67 3.15
CA THR A 146 15.57 -16.86 3.79
C THR A 146 17.00 -16.66 4.23
N THR A 147 17.73 -15.69 3.65
CA THR A 147 19.16 -15.44 3.97
C THR A 147 19.35 -14.01 4.49
N GLU A 148 20.43 -13.80 5.26
CA GLU A 148 20.80 -12.46 5.73
C GLU A 148 21.14 -11.54 4.55
N ALA A 149 21.95 -11.99 3.61
CA ALA A 149 22.30 -11.25 2.40
C ALA A 149 21.05 -10.89 1.58
N GLY A 150 20.09 -11.80 1.46
CA GLY A 150 18.80 -11.51 0.79
C GLY A 150 18.01 -10.41 1.50
N ARG A 151 17.91 -10.50 2.83
CA ARG A 151 17.21 -9.48 3.63
C ARG A 151 17.86 -8.10 3.53
N MET A 152 19.18 -8.03 3.40
CA MET A 152 19.91 -6.76 3.21
C MET A 152 19.61 -6.10 1.85
N LEU A 153 19.22 -6.88 0.85
CA LEU A 153 18.87 -6.38 -0.48
C LEU A 153 17.36 -6.06 -0.63
N GLU A 154 16.58 -6.32 0.40
CA GLU A 154 15.14 -6.14 0.39
C GLU A 154 14.76 -4.77 0.96
N HIS A 155 14.40 -3.82 0.10
CA HIS A 155 13.96 -2.47 0.46
C HIS A 155 12.50 -2.18 0.06
N GLN A 156 11.71 -3.19 -0.26
CA GLN A 156 10.31 -3.06 -0.65
C GLN A 156 9.37 -3.15 0.55
N GLU A 157 9.40 -4.27 1.27
CA GLU A 157 8.56 -4.48 2.46
C GLU A 157 9.03 -3.59 3.61
N SER A 158 10.35 -3.47 3.81
CA SER A 158 10.95 -2.62 4.82
C SER A 158 10.57 -1.14 4.64
N LEU A 159 10.57 -0.62 3.39
CA LEU A 159 10.08 0.73 3.09
C LEU A 159 8.60 0.87 3.41
N LEU A 160 7.76 -0.07 2.95
CA LEU A 160 6.31 0.01 3.15
C LEU A 160 5.93 -0.11 4.64
N GLN A 161 6.60 -0.98 5.39
CA GLN A 161 6.42 -1.08 6.84
C GLN A 161 6.79 0.23 7.54
N THR A 162 7.94 0.81 7.18
CA THR A 162 8.40 2.09 7.74
C THR A 162 7.40 3.21 7.45
N VAL A 163 6.96 3.35 6.20
CA VAL A 163 6.06 4.44 5.79
C VAL A 163 4.67 4.27 6.41
N MET A 164 4.09 3.06 6.36
CA MET A 164 2.78 2.82 6.94
C MET A 164 2.79 2.97 8.47
N GLY A 165 3.85 2.48 9.14
CA GLY A 165 4.06 2.71 10.57
C GLY A 165 4.20 4.19 10.91
N PHE A 166 4.93 4.96 10.11
CA PHE A 166 5.05 6.41 10.25
C PHE A 166 3.70 7.14 10.11
N PHE A 167 2.78 6.62 9.30
CA PHE A 167 1.41 7.13 9.21
C PHE A 167 0.49 6.65 10.34
N GLY A 168 0.98 5.79 11.25
CA GLY A 168 0.21 5.29 12.40
C GLY A 168 -0.55 3.99 12.13
N VAL A 169 -0.27 3.30 11.01
CA VAL A 169 -0.86 1.98 10.72
C VAL A 169 -0.19 0.93 11.60
N THR A 170 -0.97 0.25 12.43
CA THR A 170 -0.52 -0.82 13.33
C THR A 170 -0.91 -2.22 12.86
N ASP A 171 -1.96 -2.36 12.03
CA ASP A 171 -2.36 -3.64 11.43
C ASP A 171 -1.90 -3.71 9.98
N LEU A 172 -0.64 -4.13 9.79
CA LEU A 172 -0.02 -4.31 8.48
C LEU A 172 0.26 -5.81 8.26
N ARG A 173 -0.21 -6.36 7.15
CA ARG A 173 -0.18 -7.78 6.81
C ARG A 173 0.45 -7.98 5.44
N ILE A 174 1.40 -8.92 5.35
CA ILE A 174 2.15 -9.18 4.12
C ILE A 174 1.73 -10.53 3.55
N VAL A 175 1.23 -10.52 2.31
CA VAL A 175 1.04 -11.71 1.48
C VAL A 175 2.16 -11.74 0.46
N ARG A 176 3.08 -12.70 0.61
CA ARG A 176 4.33 -12.75 -0.16
C ARG A 176 4.34 -13.90 -1.15
N ALA A 177 4.83 -13.64 -2.38
CA ALA A 177 5.22 -14.64 -3.36
C ALA A 177 6.66 -14.38 -3.79
N GLU A 178 7.60 -15.24 -3.36
CA GLU A 178 9.02 -15.17 -3.70
C GLU A 178 9.42 -16.29 -4.67
N GLY A 179 10.53 -16.09 -5.40
CA GLY A 179 11.03 -17.08 -6.35
C GLY A 179 10.18 -17.20 -7.62
N THR A 180 9.34 -16.20 -7.91
CA THR A 180 8.42 -16.26 -9.06
C THR A 180 9.11 -16.21 -10.42
N GLY A 181 10.41 -15.85 -10.47
CA GLY A 181 11.28 -15.89 -11.65
C GLY A 181 12.17 -17.14 -11.74
N MET A 182 12.08 -18.09 -10.79
CA MET A 182 12.95 -19.24 -10.70
C MET A 182 12.41 -20.49 -11.43
N GLY A 183 11.45 -20.29 -12.32
CA GLY A 183 10.83 -21.34 -13.12
C GLY A 183 9.35 -21.58 -12.80
N PRO A 184 8.65 -22.36 -13.66
CA PRO A 184 7.20 -22.53 -13.56
C PRO A 184 6.76 -23.19 -12.24
N GLU A 185 7.50 -24.19 -11.76
CA GLU A 185 7.17 -24.91 -10.53
C GLU A 185 7.32 -24.00 -9.29
N ALA A 186 8.44 -23.27 -9.19
CA ALA A 186 8.68 -22.32 -8.11
C ALA A 186 7.59 -21.21 -8.10
N ARG A 187 7.22 -20.70 -9.28
CA ARG A 187 6.13 -19.73 -9.43
C ARG A 187 4.78 -20.30 -8.95
N ALA A 188 4.45 -21.53 -9.37
CA ALA A 188 3.19 -22.18 -8.97
C ALA A 188 3.14 -22.39 -7.45
N GLN A 189 4.24 -22.86 -6.86
CA GLN A 189 4.35 -23.02 -5.41
C GLN A 189 4.20 -21.69 -4.66
N ALA A 190 4.91 -20.65 -5.09
CA ALA A 190 4.82 -19.31 -4.49
C ALA A 190 3.39 -18.73 -4.53
N LEU A 191 2.69 -18.92 -5.64
CA LEU A 191 1.28 -18.49 -5.76
C LEU A 191 0.34 -19.31 -4.85
N ALA A 192 0.56 -20.61 -4.72
CA ALA A 192 -0.23 -21.48 -3.83
C ALA A 192 -0.03 -21.09 -2.35
N ASP A 193 1.23 -20.82 -1.95
CA ASP A 193 1.55 -20.39 -0.59
C ASP A 193 0.93 -19.02 -0.28
N ALA A 194 1.07 -18.07 -1.19
CA ALA A 194 0.46 -16.75 -1.07
C ALA A 194 -1.07 -16.82 -0.99
N ALA A 195 -1.71 -17.73 -1.72
CA ALA A 195 -3.14 -17.95 -1.66
C ALA A 195 -3.60 -18.47 -0.27
N ARG A 196 -2.82 -19.38 0.34
CA ARG A 196 -3.08 -19.85 1.71
C ARG A 196 -2.91 -18.73 2.74
N ALA A 197 -1.84 -17.95 2.60
CA ALA A 197 -1.57 -16.80 3.46
C ALA A 197 -2.69 -15.75 3.37
N SER A 198 -3.14 -15.40 2.15
CA SER A 198 -4.26 -14.48 1.91
C SER A 198 -5.51 -14.92 2.67
N ALA A 199 -5.94 -16.17 2.47
CA ALA A 199 -7.14 -16.71 3.12
C ALA A 199 -7.04 -16.73 4.65
N ALA A 200 -5.86 -16.95 5.22
CA ALA A 200 -5.65 -16.93 6.67
C ALA A 200 -5.67 -15.51 7.24
N LEU A 201 -4.95 -14.58 6.57
CA LEU A 201 -4.79 -13.20 7.04
C LEU A 201 -6.10 -12.38 6.91
N THR A 202 -6.91 -12.61 5.87
CA THR A 202 -8.20 -11.93 5.73
C THR A 202 -9.20 -12.38 6.79
N ARG A 203 -9.27 -13.68 7.14
CA ARG A 203 -10.10 -14.17 8.24
C ARG A 203 -9.72 -13.58 9.60
N SER A 204 -8.42 -13.52 9.91
CA SER A 204 -7.99 -12.98 11.20
C SER A 204 -8.23 -11.47 11.33
N ALA A 205 -8.22 -10.73 10.22
CA ALA A 205 -8.58 -9.32 10.19
C ALA A 205 -10.07 -9.11 10.48
N ALA A 206 -10.93 -9.93 9.88
CA ALA A 206 -12.37 -9.89 10.12
C ALA A 206 -12.70 -10.07 11.60
N SER A 207 -12.10 -11.09 12.25
CA SER A 207 -12.35 -11.35 13.67
C SER A 207 -11.88 -10.25 14.62
N ASN A 208 -10.82 -9.51 14.27
CA ASN A 208 -10.34 -8.38 15.08
C ASN A 208 -11.25 -7.15 14.93
N GLN A 209 -11.73 -6.86 13.74
CA GLN A 209 -12.64 -5.73 13.51
C GLN A 209 -14.01 -5.96 14.18
N ASP A 210 -14.53 -7.17 14.12
CA ASP A 210 -15.78 -7.54 14.82
C ASP A 210 -15.64 -7.35 16.34
N ARG A 211 -14.50 -7.72 16.92
CA ARG A 211 -14.23 -7.49 18.35
C ARG A 211 -14.17 -6.00 18.70
N LEU A 212 -13.51 -5.18 17.89
CA LEU A 212 -13.43 -3.73 18.11
C LEU A 212 -14.80 -3.07 17.97
N ALA A 213 -15.62 -3.49 17.02
CA ALA A 213 -16.99 -2.99 16.84
C ALA A 213 -17.93 -3.37 17.99
N GLN A 214 -17.69 -4.49 18.70
CA GLN A 214 -18.47 -4.91 19.87
C GLN A 214 -18.04 -4.19 21.17
N MET A 215 -16.88 -3.55 21.18
CA MET A 215 -16.33 -2.81 22.32
C MET A 215 -16.57 -1.29 22.25
N ALA A 216 -17.12 -0.78 21.15
CA ALA A 216 -17.44 0.63 20.89
C ALA A 216 -18.93 0.91 21.07
#